data_fc2cc60d03ffa8afffb5947c1f57b4be
#
_entry.id   fc2cc60d03ffa8afffb5947c1f57b4be
#
_cell.length_a   1.000
_cell.length_b   1.000
_cell.length_c   1.000
_cell.angle_alpha   90.00
_cell.angle_beta   90.00
_cell.angle_gamma   90.00
#
_symmetry.space_group_name_H-M   'P 1'
#
loop_
_entity.id
_entity.type
_entity.pdbx_description
1 polymer ?
#
loop_
_entity_poly.entity_id
_entity_poly.type
_entity_poly.pdbx_seq_one_letter_code
_entity_poly.pdbx_strand_id
1 'polypeptide(L)'
;MKCTSRRLLWRGVANVCIRIGLTGFCLPFLSSCSSMPLGLQTDGTYILERNEQTLDCERLYKAIWGRVQNMKAMPAKAKAEMEQLPPTAFLAIGRIFGGQNKGLATIDEYDREAAHVGALHRTMTEKRCSNRLDLEQELGETESAMSELRRK
;
A
#
# COMPACT_ATOMS: atom_id res chain seq x y z
N MET A 1 -13.51 -11.38 -5.03
CA MET A 1 -13.84 -11.49 -6.48
C MET A 1 -13.92 -12.97 -6.81
N LYS A 2 -15.10 -13.44 -7.19
CA LYS A 2 -15.33 -14.83 -7.56
C LYS A 2 -14.70 -15.06 -8.94
N CYS A 3 -13.74 -15.96 -9.02
CA CYS A 3 -13.24 -16.50 -10.30
C CYS A 3 -14.39 -17.27 -10.94
N THR A 4 -15.26 -16.55 -11.65
CA THR A 4 -16.41 -17.15 -12.35
C THR A 4 -15.86 -17.94 -13.53
N SER A 5 -15.97 -19.22 -13.41
CA SER A 5 -15.68 -20.28 -14.36
C SER A 5 -16.14 -19.92 -15.79
N ARG A 6 -15.23 -19.52 -16.65
CA ARG A 6 -15.41 -19.54 -18.11
C ARG A 6 -15.20 -20.98 -18.64
N ARG A 7 -16.06 -21.92 -18.22
CA ARG A 7 -16.02 -23.31 -18.71
C ARG A 7 -16.80 -23.52 -20.00
N LEU A 8 -17.25 -22.49 -20.69
CA LEU A 8 -18.18 -22.66 -21.84
C LEU A 8 -17.58 -22.44 -23.22
N LEU A 9 -16.29 -22.09 -23.36
CA LEU A 9 -15.69 -21.86 -24.67
C LEU A 9 -14.61 -22.89 -25.09
N TRP A 10 -14.39 -23.93 -24.29
CA TRP A 10 -13.34 -24.92 -24.56
C TRP A 10 -13.79 -26.12 -25.39
N ARG A 11 -15.09 -26.25 -25.70
CA ARG A 11 -15.59 -27.38 -26.54
C ARG A 11 -15.37 -27.20 -28.03
N GLY A 12 -15.01 -26.00 -28.51
CA GLY A 12 -14.82 -25.72 -29.94
C GLY A 12 -13.37 -25.86 -30.44
N VAL A 13 -12.37 -25.80 -29.58
CA VAL A 13 -10.96 -25.74 -29.99
C VAL A 13 -10.30 -27.12 -30.01
N ALA A 14 -10.86 -28.11 -29.31
CA ALA A 14 -10.30 -29.46 -29.25
C ALA A 14 -10.43 -30.28 -30.59
N ASN A 15 -11.31 -29.88 -31.51
CA ASN A 15 -11.53 -30.62 -32.74
C ASN A 15 -10.72 -30.11 -33.96
N VAL A 16 -9.99 -29.02 -33.86
CA VAL A 16 -9.19 -28.47 -34.97
C VAL A 16 -7.72 -28.93 -34.92
N CYS A 17 -7.21 -29.36 -33.75
CA CYS A 17 -5.81 -29.77 -33.61
C CYS A 17 -5.52 -31.22 -34.10
N ILE A 18 -6.50 -32.03 -34.54
CA ILE A 18 -6.28 -33.42 -34.88
C ILE A 18 -5.88 -33.62 -36.36
N ARG A 19 -5.92 -32.59 -37.21
CA ARG A 19 -5.68 -32.75 -38.64
C ARG A 19 -4.40 -32.15 -39.23
N ILE A 20 -3.56 -31.55 -38.43
CA ILE A 20 -2.27 -31.04 -38.92
C ILE A 20 -1.17 -31.72 -38.10
N GLY A 21 -0.67 -32.84 -38.64
CA GLY A 21 0.49 -33.52 -38.11
C GLY A 21 1.75 -32.70 -38.34
N LEU A 22 2.05 -31.79 -37.43
CA LEU A 22 3.39 -31.21 -37.23
C LEU A 22 3.60 -31.07 -35.74
N THR A 23 4.67 -31.69 -35.26
CA THR A 23 5.23 -31.60 -33.91
C THR A 23 5.43 -30.16 -33.47
N GLY A 24 4.38 -29.50 -33.04
CA GLY A 24 4.37 -28.18 -32.45
C GLY A 24 4.26 -28.33 -30.94
N PHE A 25 5.33 -27.99 -30.26
CA PHE A 25 5.53 -27.90 -28.84
C PHE A 25 4.39 -27.03 -28.22
N CYS A 26 3.31 -27.69 -27.75
CA CYS A 26 2.28 -27.03 -26.96
C CYS A 26 2.90 -26.62 -25.62
N LEU A 27 3.45 -25.41 -25.54
CA LEU A 27 3.77 -24.79 -24.30
C LEU A 27 2.46 -24.57 -23.50
N PRO A 28 2.27 -25.23 -22.36
CA PRO A 28 1.17 -24.88 -21.48
C PRO A 28 1.39 -23.44 -21.06
N PHE A 29 0.55 -22.53 -21.52
CA PHE A 29 0.41 -21.22 -20.88
C PHE A 29 -0.03 -21.46 -19.43
N LEU A 30 0.95 -21.61 -18.55
CA LEU A 30 0.75 -21.50 -17.12
C LEU A 30 0.23 -20.08 -16.91
N SER A 31 -1.10 -19.94 -16.86
CA SER A 31 -1.74 -18.73 -16.35
C SER A 31 -1.33 -18.61 -14.88
N SER A 32 -0.17 -18.03 -14.66
CA SER A 32 0.25 -17.59 -13.33
C SER A 32 -0.83 -16.62 -12.84
N CYS A 33 -1.73 -17.10 -11.99
CA CYS A 33 -2.50 -16.22 -11.14
C CYS A 33 -1.47 -15.50 -10.27
N SER A 34 -0.95 -14.38 -10.76
CA SER A 34 -0.11 -13.49 -10.00
C SER A 34 -0.98 -12.96 -8.87
N SER A 35 -0.84 -13.54 -7.68
CA SER A 35 -1.41 -12.93 -6.47
C SER A 35 -0.73 -11.58 -6.32
N MET A 36 -1.50 -10.49 -6.42
CA MET A 36 -0.97 -9.16 -6.14
C MET A 36 -0.28 -9.20 -4.77
N PRO A 37 0.97 -8.71 -4.68
CA PRO A 37 1.67 -8.65 -3.41
C PRO A 37 0.89 -7.76 -2.44
N LEU A 38 0.72 -8.23 -1.19
CA LEU A 38 0.07 -7.47 -0.12
C LEU A 38 0.98 -6.35 0.35
N GLY A 39 0.41 -5.30 0.93
CA GLY A 39 1.14 -4.18 1.49
C GLY A 39 1.38 -3.03 0.51
N LEU A 40 2.42 -2.23 0.77
CA LEU A 40 2.76 -1.05 -0.02
C LEU A 40 3.31 -1.47 -1.40
N GLN A 41 2.71 -0.92 -2.44
CA GLN A 41 3.12 -1.12 -3.83
C GLN A 41 4.11 -0.03 -4.28
N THR A 42 4.80 -0.27 -5.38
CA THR A 42 5.77 0.67 -5.96
C THR A 42 5.15 1.98 -6.44
N ASP A 43 3.85 1.99 -6.70
CA ASP A 43 3.06 3.17 -7.06
C ASP A 43 2.54 3.96 -5.85
N GLY A 44 2.90 3.55 -4.63
CA GLY A 44 2.45 4.17 -3.39
C GLY A 44 1.06 3.71 -2.92
N THR A 45 0.40 2.82 -3.63
CA THR A 45 -0.87 2.23 -3.16
C THR A 45 -0.61 1.17 -2.10
N TYR A 46 -1.55 0.98 -1.18
CA TYR A 46 -1.48 -0.08 -0.18
C TYR A 46 -2.61 -1.10 -0.39
N ILE A 47 -2.25 -2.38 -0.51
CA ILE A 47 -3.19 -3.48 -0.67
C ILE A 47 -3.41 -4.13 0.69
N LEU A 48 -4.63 -3.98 1.20
CA LEU A 48 -5.05 -4.54 2.49
C LEU A 48 -5.08 -6.06 2.47
N GLU A 49 -4.73 -6.67 3.57
CA GLU A 49 -4.94 -8.09 3.80
C GLU A 49 -6.43 -8.46 3.79
N ARG A 50 -6.74 -9.71 3.52
CA ARG A 50 -8.13 -10.17 3.44
C ARG A 50 -8.90 -9.99 4.76
N ASN A 51 -8.25 -10.18 5.89
CA ASN A 51 -8.80 -9.96 7.22
C ASN A 51 -9.16 -8.48 7.43
N GLU A 52 -8.32 -7.53 6.96
CA GLU A 52 -8.57 -6.10 7.06
C GLU A 52 -9.73 -5.66 6.15
N GLN A 53 -9.84 -6.24 4.95
CA GLN A 53 -10.94 -5.96 4.02
C GLN A 53 -12.31 -6.39 4.57
N THR A 54 -12.35 -7.38 5.47
CA THR A 54 -13.59 -7.92 6.06
C THR A 54 -14.00 -7.25 7.36
N LEU A 55 -13.19 -6.33 7.89
CA LEU A 55 -13.50 -5.61 9.13
C LEU A 55 -14.82 -4.85 9.04
N ASP A 56 -15.59 -4.83 10.12
CA ASP A 56 -16.76 -3.96 10.30
C ASP A 56 -16.34 -2.50 10.58
N CYS A 57 -17.30 -1.58 10.57
CA CYS A 57 -17.02 -0.15 10.74
C CYS A 57 -16.32 0.18 12.06
N GLU A 58 -16.69 -0.49 13.16
CA GLU A 58 -16.09 -0.22 14.46
C GLU A 58 -14.63 -0.69 14.53
N ARG A 59 -14.36 -1.87 13.99
CA ARG A 59 -13.00 -2.42 13.93
C ARG A 59 -12.12 -1.65 12.96
N LEU A 60 -12.67 -1.20 11.82
CA LEU A 60 -11.97 -0.31 10.89
C LEU A 60 -11.57 0.98 11.59
N TYR A 61 -12.52 1.62 12.30
CA TYR A 61 -12.23 2.82 13.06
C TYR A 61 -11.11 2.60 14.08
N LYS A 62 -11.19 1.55 14.90
CA LYS A 62 -10.17 1.22 15.90
C LYS A 62 -8.80 0.94 15.26
N ALA A 63 -8.77 0.25 14.12
CA ALA A 63 -7.54 -0.03 13.39
C ALA A 63 -6.89 1.25 12.86
N ILE A 64 -7.67 2.16 12.26
CA ILE A 64 -7.18 3.45 11.78
C ILE A 64 -6.71 4.31 12.96
N TRP A 65 -7.53 4.44 14.01
CA TRP A 65 -7.21 5.23 15.19
C TRP A 65 -5.90 4.79 15.84
N GLY A 66 -5.70 3.49 16.06
CA GLY A 66 -4.46 2.96 16.63
C GLY A 66 -3.23 3.31 15.80
N ARG A 67 -3.31 3.24 14.46
CA ARG A 67 -2.22 3.62 13.56
C ARG A 67 -1.96 5.14 13.60
N VAL A 68 -2.99 5.96 13.58
CA VAL A 68 -2.87 7.42 13.69
C VAL A 68 -2.18 7.83 14.99
N GLN A 69 -2.54 7.19 16.11
CA GLN A 69 -1.86 7.46 17.39
C GLN A 69 -0.36 7.10 17.34
N ASN A 70 0.00 6.00 16.66
CA ASN A 70 1.41 5.65 16.46
C ASN A 70 2.12 6.67 15.55
N MET A 71 1.46 7.12 14.47
CA MET A 71 2.01 8.10 13.54
C MET A 71 2.28 9.46 14.21
N LYS A 72 1.51 9.86 15.22
CA LYS A 72 1.72 11.11 15.97
C LYS A 72 3.10 11.23 16.62
N ALA A 73 3.72 10.12 16.97
CA ALA A 73 5.06 10.11 17.55
C ALA A 73 6.19 10.18 16.48
N MET A 74 5.87 9.94 15.21
CA MET A 74 6.88 9.86 14.16
C MET A 74 7.55 11.19 13.82
N PRO A 75 6.88 12.35 13.81
CA PRO A 75 7.55 13.63 13.58
C PRO A 75 8.68 13.91 14.59
N ALA A 76 8.47 13.61 15.87
CA ALA A 76 9.50 13.77 16.90
C ALA A 76 10.66 12.78 16.69
N LYS A 77 10.36 11.54 16.33
CA LYS A 77 11.39 10.52 16.00
C LYS A 77 12.20 10.94 14.77
N ALA A 78 11.55 11.37 13.69
CA ALA A 78 12.23 11.83 12.49
C ALA A 78 13.15 13.02 12.76
N LYS A 79 12.71 13.97 13.59
CA LYS A 79 13.55 15.09 14.02
C LYS A 79 14.78 14.60 14.78
N ALA A 80 14.61 13.70 15.74
CA ALA A 80 15.72 13.13 16.49
C ALA A 80 16.69 12.34 15.59
N GLU A 81 16.18 11.60 14.61
CA GLU A 81 16.98 10.89 13.61
C GLU A 81 17.82 11.88 12.79
N MET A 82 17.23 12.99 12.34
CA MET A 82 17.96 14.05 11.62
C MET A 82 19.07 14.69 12.46
N GLU A 83 18.84 14.92 13.73
CA GLU A 83 19.81 15.53 14.65
C GLU A 83 21.01 14.60 14.94
N GLN A 84 20.83 13.28 14.84
CA GLN A 84 21.88 12.28 15.04
C GLN A 84 22.74 12.05 13.80
N LEU A 85 22.27 12.45 12.62
CA LEU A 85 23.04 12.27 11.38
C LEU A 85 24.14 13.33 11.27
N PRO A 86 25.39 12.94 10.95
CA PRO A 86 26.42 13.93 10.64
C PRO A 86 26.00 14.74 9.40
N PRO A 87 26.33 16.03 9.32
CA PRO A 87 25.90 16.91 8.22
C PRO A 87 26.25 16.39 6.83
N THR A 88 27.37 15.68 6.70
CA THR A 88 27.82 15.05 5.45
C THR A 88 26.96 13.88 5.02
N ALA A 89 26.48 13.06 5.96
CA ALA A 89 25.59 11.94 5.67
C ALA A 89 24.22 12.43 5.24
N PHE A 90 23.71 13.48 5.87
CA PHE A 90 22.44 14.09 5.51
C PHE A 90 22.43 14.61 4.07
N LEU A 91 23.49 15.32 3.64
CA LEU A 91 23.64 15.78 2.27
C LEU A 91 23.78 14.63 1.25
N ALA A 92 24.44 13.54 1.63
CA ALA A 92 24.60 12.38 0.79
C ALA A 92 23.27 11.64 0.59
N ILE A 93 22.48 11.46 1.64
CA ILE A 93 21.15 10.85 1.59
C ILE A 93 20.23 11.68 0.69
N GLY A 94 20.18 13.00 0.87
CA GLY A 94 19.37 13.89 0.05
C GLY A 94 19.73 13.83 -1.45
N ARG A 95 21.01 13.68 -1.79
CA ARG A 95 21.47 13.54 -3.19
C ARG A 95 21.11 12.19 -3.80
N ILE A 96 21.19 11.10 -3.04
CA ILE A 96 20.92 9.74 -3.55
C ILE A 96 19.42 9.52 -3.75
N PHE A 97 18.58 10.01 -2.85
CA PHE A 97 17.15 9.74 -2.85
C PHE A 97 16.29 10.87 -3.44
N GLY A 98 16.92 11.91 -3.97
CA GLY A 98 16.22 12.97 -4.72
C GLY A 98 15.31 13.88 -3.88
N GLY A 99 15.57 14.01 -2.59
CA GLY A 99 14.86 14.92 -1.70
C GLY A 99 15.61 15.09 -0.39
N GLN A 100 15.46 16.24 0.25
CA GLN A 100 16.27 16.61 1.41
C GLN A 100 16.12 15.65 2.62
N ASN A 101 15.01 14.93 2.71
CA ASN A 101 14.70 14.06 3.86
C ASN A 101 14.17 12.66 3.44
N LYS A 102 14.26 12.30 2.16
CA LYS A 102 13.97 10.94 1.70
C LYS A 102 15.12 10.01 2.10
N GLY A 103 14.78 8.84 2.61
CA GLY A 103 15.74 7.84 3.07
C GLY A 103 16.00 7.84 4.57
N LEU A 104 15.31 8.69 5.34
CA LEU A 104 15.20 8.53 6.79
C LEU A 104 14.22 7.40 7.09
N ALA A 105 14.64 6.43 7.89
CA ALA A 105 13.83 5.25 8.19
C ALA A 105 12.44 5.61 8.76
N THR A 106 12.39 6.64 9.60
CA THR A 106 11.13 7.11 10.20
C THR A 106 10.19 7.75 9.17
N ILE A 107 10.73 8.44 8.14
CA ILE A 107 9.91 9.03 7.08
C ILE A 107 9.33 7.94 6.18
N ASP A 108 10.14 6.94 5.81
CA ASP A 108 9.69 5.80 5.01
C ASP A 108 8.64 4.97 5.76
N GLU A 109 8.80 4.82 7.09
CA GLU A 109 7.81 4.17 7.95
C GLU A 109 6.50 4.96 7.98
N TYR A 110 6.58 6.30 8.12
CA TYR A 110 5.41 7.16 8.08
C TYR A 110 4.66 7.06 6.75
N ASP A 111 5.35 7.10 5.63
CA ASP A 111 4.74 7.01 4.30
C ASP A 111 4.01 5.67 4.10
N ARG A 112 4.59 4.58 4.60
CA ARG A 112 3.96 3.27 4.59
C ARG A 112 2.69 3.23 5.47
N GLU A 113 2.76 3.76 6.69
CA GLU A 113 1.60 3.81 7.59
C GLU A 113 0.51 4.73 7.04
N ALA A 114 0.86 5.89 6.46
CA ALA A 114 -0.09 6.79 5.82
C ALA A 114 -0.81 6.14 4.64
N ALA A 115 -0.08 5.41 3.79
CA ALA A 115 -0.67 4.65 2.70
C ALA A 115 -1.63 3.55 3.21
N HIS A 116 -1.26 2.87 4.30
CA HIS A 116 -2.10 1.85 4.94
C HIS A 116 -3.38 2.46 5.53
N VAL A 117 -3.27 3.55 6.29
CA VAL A 117 -4.42 4.30 6.83
C VAL A 117 -5.33 4.76 5.69
N GLY A 118 -4.76 5.28 4.60
CA GLY A 118 -5.51 5.67 3.42
C GLY A 118 -6.29 4.51 2.78
N ALA A 119 -5.73 3.30 2.76
CA ALA A 119 -6.42 2.12 2.26
C ALA A 119 -7.58 1.68 3.17
N LEU A 120 -7.37 1.68 4.49
CA LEU A 120 -8.43 1.40 5.47
C LEU A 120 -9.55 2.44 5.40
N HIS A 121 -9.21 3.72 5.24
CA HIS A 121 -10.20 4.81 5.12
C HIS A 121 -11.04 4.67 3.83
N ARG A 122 -10.44 4.28 2.70
CA ARG A 122 -11.19 3.96 1.48
C ARG A 122 -12.19 2.82 1.72
N THR A 123 -11.76 1.75 2.39
CA THR A 123 -12.66 0.64 2.76
C THR A 123 -13.80 1.09 3.66
N MET A 124 -13.53 2.00 4.59
CA MET A 124 -14.51 2.60 5.48
C MET A 124 -15.56 3.41 4.69
N THR A 125 -15.11 4.17 3.70
CA THR A 125 -15.98 4.93 2.78
C THR A 125 -16.81 4.01 1.88
N GLU A 126 -16.21 2.97 1.30
CA GLU A 126 -16.91 1.97 0.48
C GLU A 126 -18.01 1.23 1.25
N LYS A 127 -17.77 0.95 2.54
CA LYS A 127 -18.74 0.35 3.44
C LYS A 127 -19.78 1.35 3.98
N ARG A 128 -19.69 2.62 3.60
CA ARG A 128 -20.57 3.72 4.06
C ARG A 128 -20.60 3.84 5.59
N CYS A 129 -19.47 3.64 6.24
CA CYS A 129 -19.33 3.89 7.66
C CYS A 129 -19.49 5.39 7.94
N SER A 130 -20.04 5.72 9.10
CA SER A 130 -20.14 7.13 9.52
C SER A 130 -18.74 7.75 9.62
N ASN A 131 -18.58 8.92 8.98
CA ASN A 131 -17.31 9.64 9.04
C ASN A 131 -17.11 10.22 10.45
N ARG A 132 -15.90 10.07 10.98
CA ARG A 132 -15.50 10.55 12.30
C ARG A 132 -14.58 11.74 12.11
N LEU A 133 -15.10 12.94 12.36
CA LEU A 133 -14.36 14.20 12.22
C LEU A 133 -13.08 14.25 13.07
N ASP A 134 -13.08 13.57 14.22
CA ASP A 134 -11.93 13.42 15.11
C ASP A 134 -10.74 12.74 14.40
N LEU A 135 -11.02 11.74 13.57
CA LEU A 135 -9.99 11.02 12.82
C LEU A 135 -9.35 11.88 11.72
N GLU A 136 -10.16 12.62 10.97
CA GLU A 136 -9.68 13.51 9.90
C GLU A 136 -8.82 14.65 10.44
N GLN A 137 -9.22 15.23 11.58
CA GLN A 137 -8.45 16.27 12.24
C GLN A 137 -7.07 15.75 12.66
N GLU A 138 -7.02 14.60 13.34
CA GLU A 138 -5.78 14.00 13.81
C GLU A 138 -4.82 13.63 12.66
N LEU A 139 -5.36 13.12 11.56
CA LEU A 139 -4.57 12.85 10.35
C LEU A 139 -4.00 14.14 9.76
N GLY A 140 -4.81 15.19 9.65
CA GLY A 140 -4.39 16.48 9.12
C GLY A 140 -3.29 17.13 9.96
N GLU A 141 -3.37 17.07 11.28
CA GLU A 141 -2.35 17.59 12.20
C GLU A 141 -1.02 16.83 12.03
N THR A 142 -1.09 15.50 11.96
CA THR A 142 0.11 14.65 11.81
C THR A 142 0.78 14.87 10.46
N GLU A 143 -0.01 14.96 9.37
CA GLU A 143 0.52 15.23 8.03
C GLU A 143 1.15 16.61 7.93
N SER A 144 0.56 17.62 8.55
CA SER A 144 1.13 18.97 8.62
C SER A 144 2.49 18.96 9.30
N ALA A 145 2.63 18.27 10.44
CA ALA A 145 3.90 18.17 11.16
C ALA A 145 4.98 17.45 10.33
N MET A 146 4.62 16.35 9.62
CA MET A 146 5.55 15.64 8.74
C MET A 146 5.93 16.46 7.52
N SER A 147 4.99 17.21 6.94
CA SER A 147 5.25 18.07 5.77
C SER A 147 6.24 19.21 6.08
N GLU A 148 6.22 19.73 7.28
CA GLU A 148 7.21 20.72 7.74
C GLU A 148 8.62 20.13 7.81
N LEU A 149 8.75 18.92 8.31
CA LEU A 149 10.04 18.21 8.37
C LEU A 149 10.61 17.89 6.99
N ARG A 150 9.75 17.56 6.02
CA ARG A 150 10.16 17.28 4.64
C ARG A 150 10.65 18.54 3.90
N ARG A 151 10.23 19.73 4.34
CA ARG A 151 10.63 21.01 3.71
C ARG A 151 11.96 21.57 4.23
N LYS A 152 12.42 21.13 5.38
CA LYS A 152 13.70 21.52 5.97
C LYS A 152 14.86 20.72 5.39
#